data_25bca7c70d01fe1cf798973c136f1c98
#
_entry.id   25bca7c70d01fe1cf798973c136f1c98
#
_cell.length_a   1.000
_cell.length_b   1.000
_cell.length_c   1.000
_cell.angle_alpha   90.00
_cell.angle_beta   90.00
_cell.angle_gamma   90.00
#
_symmetry.space_group_name_H-M   'P 1'
#
loop_
_entity.id
_entity.type
_entity.pdbx_description
1 polymer ?
#
loop_
_entity_poly.entity_id
_entity_poly.type
_entity_poly.pdbx_seq_one_letter_code
_entity_poly.pdbx_strand_id
1 'polypeptide(L)'
;MQGRKSRFRTPDDLERTIRENYAQGIKRFFITDDNFARNRHWEALFDRMIRLRLGEGLKIGFTIQVDTLCHRIKNFIEKAAAAGVRRVFIGLENINPDNLLASKKRQNKITEYRTMLQKWRAHGAITCAGYIIGFPGDTKESVLRDIEIIKNELPLDILELFHLTPLPGSEDHKILLQQDAWMDPDLNKYDLYHRVAHHPKMSDGEWEEAYKAAWQSFYSFDHIRTVLRRAAANPQGRPQTTLSTLLWFKLMTSFEDVHPLEGGAFRRKSRRDRRYGMPIESALVFYPRYLGEIGVKAWRYWSVYRRAGKILKEVLRAPDRRSYADLSIMPPLEDEFDRLGLYQQTRGGAVALERKRREDALRAGAADASMPVS
;
A
#
# COMPACT_ATOMS: atom_id res chain seq x y z
N MET A 1 10.99 -4.64 -17.91
CA MET A 1 10.37 -3.40 -18.37
C MET A 1 9.20 -3.72 -19.27
N GLN A 2 8.06 -3.10 -19.01
CA GLN A 2 6.89 -3.24 -19.86
C GLN A 2 7.17 -2.49 -21.18
N GLY A 3 6.78 -3.09 -22.31
CA GLY A 3 6.95 -2.46 -23.61
C GLY A 3 6.11 -1.18 -23.76
N ARG A 4 6.39 -0.36 -24.78
CA ARG A 4 5.65 0.89 -25.07
C ARG A 4 4.17 0.69 -25.43
N LYS A 5 3.73 -0.55 -25.72
CA LYS A 5 2.36 -0.86 -26.14
C LYS A 5 1.61 -1.61 -25.04
N SER A 6 0.59 -0.97 -24.48
CA SER A 6 -0.33 -1.60 -23.53
C SER A 6 -1.11 -2.73 -24.21
N ARG A 7 -1.27 -3.86 -23.51
CA ARG A 7 -2.08 -5.00 -23.92
C ARG A 7 -3.28 -5.08 -23.01
N PHE A 8 -4.46 -5.23 -23.58
CA PHE A 8 -5.70 -5.27 -22.82
C PHE A 8 -6.39 -6.61 -23.06
N ARG A 9 -6.87 -7.22 -21.97
CA ARG A 9 -7.81 -8.34 -22.07
C ARG A 9 -9.20 -7.85 -22.41
N THR A 10 -9.94 -8.65 -23.17
CA THR A 10 -11.37 -8.39 -23.42
C THR A 10 -12.21 -8.80 -22.22
N PRO A 11 -13.44 -8.27 -22.05
CA PRO A 11 -14.37 -8.74 -21.02
C PRO A 11 -14.68 -10.24 -21.12
N ASP A 12 -14.74 -10.81 -22.33
CA ASP A 12 -14.99 -12.23 -22.53
C ASP A 12 -13.81 -13.12 -22.10
N ASP A 13 -12.59 -12.67 -22.37
CA ASP A 13 -11.39 -13.37 -21.91
C ASP A 13 -11.27 -13.32 -20.37
N LEU A 14 -11.59 -12.19 -19.77
CA LEU A 14 -11.65 -12.05 -18.31
C LEU A 14 -12.70 -12.99 -17.71
N GLU A 15 -13.90 -13.02 -18.25
CA GLU A 15 -14.99 -13.90 -17.80
C GLU A 15 -14.58 -15.35 -17.87
N ARG A 16 -14.03 -15.81 -19.02
CA ARG A 16 -13.55 -17.17 -19.19
C ARG A 16 -12.55 -17.51 -18.09
N THR A 17 -11.54 -16.66 -17.86
CA THR A 17 -10.53 -16.87 -16.83
C THR A 17 -11.15 -16.96 -15.43
N ILE A 18 -12.12 -16.09 -15.11
CA ILE A 18 -12.82 -16.15 -13.82
C ILE A 18 -13.58 -17.47 -13.67
N ARG A 19 -14.35 -17.89 -14.68
CA ARG A 19 -15.15 -19.11 -14.61
C ARG A 19 -14.30 -20.37 -14.47
N GLU A 20 -13.23 -20.49 -15.25
CA GLU A 20 -12.31 -21.62 -15.20
C GLU A 20 -11.67 -21.75 -13.81
N ASN A 21 -11.24 -20.65 -13.22
CA ASN A 21 -10.67 -20.65 -11.86
C ASN A 21 -11.76 -20.86 -10.78
N TYR A 22 -12.94 -20.26 -10.95
CA TYR A 22 -14.04 -20.43 -10.01
C TYR A 22 -14.52 -21.89 -9.94
N ALA A 23 -14.54 -22.60 -11.05
CA ALA A 23 -14.84 -24.04 -11.11
C ALA A 23 -13.82 -24.88 -10.30
N GLN A 24 -12.58 -24.40 -10.16
CA GLN A 24 -11.54 -25.00 -9.33
C GLN A 24 -11.59 -24.55 -7.86
N GLY A 25 -12.61 -23.77 -7.46
CA GLY A 25 -12.81 -23.27 -6.10
C GLY A 25 -12.12 -21.95 -5.80
N ILE A 26 -11.46 -21.30 -6.76
CA ILE A 26 -10.80 -20.00 -6.57
C ILE A 26 -11.85 -18.88 -6.60
N LYS A 27 -11.91 -18.12 -5.51
CA LYS A 27 -12.92 -17.05 -5.31
C LYS A 27 -12.32 -15.66 -5.18
N ARG A 28 -10.99 -15.56 -5.11
CA ARG A 28 -10.29 -14.28 -4.93
C ARG A 28 -9.25 -14.13 -6.02
N PHE A 29 -9.26 -12.96 -6.67
CA PHE A 29 -8.42 -12.66 -7.82
C PHE A 29 -7.62 -11.38 -7.55
N PHE A 30 -6.36 -11.40 -7.89
CA PHE A 30 -5.55 -10.19 -8.02
C PHE A 30 -5.40 -9.87 -9.51
N ILE A 31 -5.88 -8.70 -9.91
CA ILE A 31 -5.73 -8.23 -11.28
C ILE A 31 -4.40 -7.48 -11.39
N THR A 32 -3.48 -8.07 -12.13
CA THR A 32 -2.09 -7.59 -12.28
C THR A 32 -1.94 -6.48 -13.32
N ASP A 33 -2.96 -5.63 -13.47
CA ASP A 33 -2.88 -4.40 -14.24
C ASP A 33 -2.28 -3.31 -13.33
N ASP A 34 -1.16 -2.72 -13.72
CA ASP A 34 -0.45 -1.73 -12.90
C ASP A 34 -1.29 -0.47 -12.61
N ASN A 35 -2.27 -0.19 -13.46
CA ASN A 35 -3.20 0.90 -13.25
C ASN A 35 -4.54 0.64 -13.93
N PHE A 36 -5.39 -0.11 -13.25
CA PHE A 36 -6.70 -0.49 -13.77
C PHE A 36 -7.58 0.72 -14.11
N ALA A 37 -7.39 1.85 -13.43
CA ALA A 37 -8.13 3.08 -13.69
C ALA A 37 -7.78 3.72 -15.06
N ARG A 38 -6.64 3.39 -15.63
CA ARG A 38 -6.23 3.84 -16.97
C ARG A 38 -6.49 2.81 -18.06
N ASN A 39 -7.02 1.64 -17.72
CA ASN A 39 -7.42 0.66 -18.70
C ASN A 39 -8.63 1.19 -19.48
N ARG A 40 -8.50 1.33 -20.80
CA ARG A 40 -9.59 1.85 -21.66
C ARG A 40 -10.89 1.05 -21.61
N HIS A 41 -10.83 -0.20 -21.17
CA HIS A 41 -11.95 -1.11 -21.04
C HIS A 41 -12.44 -1.30 -19.59
N TRP A 42 -11.93 -0.50 -18.64
CA TRP A 42 -12.21 -0.65 -17.22
C TRP A 42 -13.72 -0.78 -16.92
N GLU A 43 -14.54 0.02 -17.59
CA GLU A 43 -15.97 0.04 -17.36
C GLU A 43 -16.64 -1.27 -17.81
N ALA A 44 -16.37 -1.72 -19.04
CA ALA A 44 -16.89 -2.97 -19.57
C ALA A 44 -16.39 -4.19 -18.77
N LEU A 45 -15.15 -4.15 -18.26
CA LEU A 45 -14.61 -5.18 -17.37
C LEU A 45 -15.36 -5.21 -16.05
N PHE A 46 -15.62 -4.07 -15.41
CA PHE A 46 -16.43 -4.01 -14.19
C PHE A 46 -17.87 -4.44 -14.43
N ASP A 47 -18.50 -4.00 -15.50
CA ASP A 47 -19.87 -4.41 -15.82
C ASP A 47 -19.98 -5.93 -15.97
N ARG A 48 -18.97 -6.57 -16.57
CA ARG A 48 -18.89 -8.02 -16.67
C ARG A 48 -18.73 -8.68 -15.29
N MET A 49 -17.86 -8.17 -14.44
CA MET A 49 -17.68 -8.69 -13.07
C MET A 49 -18.95 -8.51 -12.22
N ILE A 50 -19.64 -7.37 -12.37
CA ILE A 50 -20.92 -7.08 -11.69
C ILE A 50 -21.98 -8.12 -12.11
N ARG A 51 -22.11 -8.39 -13.40
CA ARG A 51 -23.03 -9.41 -13.92
C ARG A 51 -22.73 -10.78 -13.30
N LEU A 52 -21.48 -11.23 -13.33
CA LEU A 52 -21.09 -12.53 -12.74
C LEU A 52 -21.40 -12.59 -11.25
N ARG A 53 -21.14 -11.50 -10.53
CA ARG A 53 -21.30 -11.47 -9.08
C ARG A 53 -22.74 -11.27 -8.64
N LEU A 54 -23.43 -10.28 -9.17
CA LEU A 54 -24.78 -9.90 -8.75
C LEU A 54 -25.88 -10.56 -9.59
N GLY A 55 -25.66 -10.72 -10.90
CA GLY A 55 -26.60 -11.37 -11.80
C GLY A 55 -26.62 -12.89 -11.67
N GLU A 56 -25.43 -13.51 -11.58
CA GLU A 56 -25.28 -14.97 -11.53
C GLU A 56 -24.94 -15.49 -10.13
N GLY A 57 -24.73 -14.62 -9.14
CA GLY A 57 -24.52 -15.01 -7.75
C GLY A 57 -23.12 -15.58 -7.43
N LEU A 58 -22.13 -15.42 -8.30
CA LEU A 58 -20.77 -15.90 -8.04
C LEU A 58 -20.16 -15.17 -6.84
N LYS A 59 -19.67 -15.93 -5.87
CA LYS A 59 -19.00 -15.40 -4.66
C LYS A 59 -17.53 -15.08 -4.94
N ILE A 60 -17.31 -14.06 -5.76
CA ILE A 60 -15.97 -13.61 -6.18
C ILE A 60 -15.58 -12.26 -5.56
N GLY A 61 -14.29 -12.04 -5.40
CA GLY A 61 -13.74 -10.77 -4.90
C GLY A 61 -12.40 -10.48 -5.53
N PHE A 62 -12.10 -9.18 -5.67
CA PHE A 62 -10.94 -8.71 -6.43
C PHE A 62 -10.04 -7.79 -5.59
N THR A 63 -8.76 -7.84 -5.92
CA THR A 63 -7.76 -6.81 -5.61
C THR A 63 -7.34 -6.18 -6.93
N ILE A 64 -7.28 -4.86 -6.98
CA ILE A 64 -6.83 -4.09 -8.16
C ILE A 64 -5.76 -3.10 -7.75
N GLN A 65 -4.98 -2.62 -8.73
CA GLN A 65 -4.02 -1.54 -8.59
C GLN A 65 -4.52 -0.31 -9.33
N VAL A 66 -4.36 0.87 -8.73
CA VAL A 66 -4.79 2.16 -9.30
C VAL A 66 -3.82 3.27 -8.96
N ASP A 67 -3.86 4.35 -9.73
CA ASP A 67 -3.18 5.59 -9.37
C ASP A 67 -4.01 6.46 -8.40
N THR A 68 -3.39 7.50 -7.88
CA THR A 68 -4.00 8.43 -6.91
C THR A 68 -5.12 9.29 -7.50
N LEU A 69 -5.31 9.32 -8.82
CA LEU A 69 -6.34 10.11 -9.50
C LEU A 69 -7.58 9.31 -9.90
N CYS A 70 -7.64 8.01 -9.60
CA CYS A 70 -8.75 7.13 -9.95
C CYS A 70 -10.11 7.64 -9.45
N HIS A 71 -10.14 8.36 -8.31
CA HIS A 71 -11.34 8.94 -7.71
C HIS A 71 -11.98 10.08 -8.53
N ARG A 72 -11.28 10.61 -9.52
CA ARG A 72 -11.78 11.63 -10.47
C ARG A 72 -12.60 11.02 -11.62
N ILE A 73 -12.46 9.72 -11.85
CA ILE A 73 -13.21 9.02 -12.89
C ILE A 73 -14.62 8.77 -12.37
N LYS A 74 -15.59 9.28 -13.09
CA LYS A 74 -17.02 9.17 -12.71
C LYS A 74 -17.40 7.70 -12.53
N ASN A 75 -18.04 7.38 -11.41
CA ASN A 75 -18.57 6.05 -11.06
C ASN A 75 -17.51 4.92 -10.99
N PHE A 76 -16.20 5.22 -11.04
CA PHE A 76 -15.16 4.19 -11.04
C PHE A 76 -15.16 3.39 -9.72
N ILE A 77 -15.13 4.09 -8.58
CA ILE A 77 -15.05 3.45 -7.26
C ILE A 77 -16.36 2.71 -6.94
N GLU A 78 -17.50 3.28 -7.30
CA GLU A 78 -18.83 2.69 -7.15
C GLU A 78 -18.92 1.37 -7.94
N LYS A 79 -18.55 1.39 -9.22
CA LYS A 79 -18.54 0.18 -10.06
C LYS A 79 -17.52 -0.84 -9.56
N ALA A 80 -16.33 -0.42 -9.11
CA ALA A 80 -15.35 -1.30 -8.53
C ALA A 80 -15.90 -2.04 -7.29
N ALA A 81 -16.57 -1.33 -6.39
CA ALA A 81 -17.20 -1.92 -5.21
C ALA A 81 -18.30 -2.91 -5.59
N ALA A 82 -19.18 -2.56 -6.53
CA ALA A 82 -20.23 -3.43 -7.06
C ALA A 82 -19.66 -4.66 -7.76
N ALA A 83 -18.55 -4.52 -8.50
CA ALA A 83 -17.81 -5.61 -9.12
C ALA A 83 -17.19 -6.58 -8.09
N GLY A 84 -17.06 -6.15 -6.84
CA GLY A 84 -16.50 -6.99 -5.77
C GLY A 84 -15.04 -6.68 -5.46
N VAL A 85 -14.53 -5.51 -5.81
CA VAL A 85 -13.23 -5.05 -5.35
C VAL A 85 -13.27 -4.89 -3.83
N ARG A 86 -12.41 -5.62 -3.13
CA ARG A 86 -12.34 -5.67 -1.66
C ARG A 86 -11.05 -5.09 -1.11
N ARG A 87 -10.04 -5.00 -1.95
CA ARG A 87 -8.76 -4.40 -1.66
C ARG A 87 -8.31 -3.60 -2.87
N VAL A 88 -7.75 -2.44 -2.61
CA VAL A 88 -7.16 -1.59 -3.63
C VAL A 88 -5.73 -1.27 -3.25
N PHE A 89 -4.79 -1.50 -4.16
CA PHE A 89 -3.41 -1.04 -4.03
C PHE A 89 -3.26 0.28 -4.78
N ILE A 90 -2.66 1.26 -4.12
CA ILE A 90 -2.53 2.63 -4.60
C ILE A 90 -1.05 3.00 -4.62
N GLY A 91 -0.54 3.36 -5.78
CA GLY A 91 0.82 3.88 -5.93
C GLY A 91 0.93 5.28 -5.32
N LEU A 92 1.05 5.36 -3.99
CA LEU A 92 1.23 6.62 -3.28
C LEU A 92 2.64 7.18 -3.50
N GLU A 93 3.61 6.29 -3.54
CA GLU A 93 5.04 6.50 -3.75
C GLU A 93 5.71 7.30 -2.62
N ASN A 94 5.24 8.52 -2.36
CA ASN A 94 5.74 9.41 -1.31
C ASN A 94 4.68 10.47 -0.98
N ILE A 95 4.82 11.15 0.17
CA ILE A 95 4.00 12.31 0.54
C ILE A 95 4.76 13.63 0.40
N ASN A 96 6.07 13.59 0.19
CA ASN A 96 6.87 14.78 -0.09
C ASN A 96 6.81 15.13 -1.59
N PRO A 97 6.25 16.28 -1.98
CA PRO A 97 6.14 16.67 -3.39
C PRO A 97 7.49 16.83 -4.10
N ASP A 98 8.54 17.19 -3.39
CA ASP A 98 9.88 17.34 -3.99
C ASP A 98 10.42 15.96 -4.42
N ASN A 99 10.20 14.92 -3.62
CA ASN A 99 10.52 13.54 -3.96
C ASN A 99 9.68 13.03 -5.15
N LEU A 100 8.39 13.36 -5.17
CA LEU A 100 7.49 13.01 -6.28
C LEU A 100 7.90 13.67 -7.60
N LEU A 101 8.34 14.91 -7.56
CA LEU A 101 8.87 15.61 -8.74
C LEU A 101 10.18 15.00 -9.23
N ALA A 102 11.10 14.68 -8.32
CA ALA A 102 12.36 14.03 -8.65
C ALA A 102 12.15 12.66 -9.32
N SER A 103 11.12 11.92 -8.92
CA SER A 103 10.75 10.62 -9.50
C SER A 103 9.85 10.71 -10.74
N LYS A 104 9.64 11.91 -11.29
CA LYS A 104 8.76 12.16 -12.45
C LYS A 104 7.28 11.75 -12.22
N LYS A 105 6.84 11.60 -10.95
CA LYS A 105 5.47 11.21 -10.55
C LYS A 105 4.53 12.42 -10.44
N ARG A 106 4.47 13.22 -11.52
CA ARG A 106 3.67 14.47 -11.57
C ARG A 106 2.16 14.27 -11.38
N GLN A 107 1.66 13.05 -11.61
CA GLN A 107 0.26 12.69 -11.41
C GLN A 107 -0.10 12.55 -9.92
N ASN A 108 0.87 12.33 -9.03
CA ASN A 108 0.62 12.18 -7.61
C ASN A 108 0.42 13.55 -6.98
N LYS A 109 -0.83 13.86 -6.62
CA LYS A 109 -1.21 15.12 -5.99
C LYS A 109 -1.53 14.87 -4.52
N ILE A 110 -0.64 15.25 -3.62
CA ILE A 110 -0.80 15.07 -2.17
C ILE A 110 -2.11 15.66 -1.63
N THR A 111 -2.57 16.77 -2.23
CA THR A 111 -3.83 17.44 -1.88
C THR A 111 -5.08 16.59 -2.13
N GLU A 112 -4.96 15.46 -2.81
CA GLU A 112 -6.08 14.59 -3.15
C GLU A 112 -6.01 13.23 -2.48
N TYR A 113 -4.90 12.89 -1.82
CA TYR A 113 -4.71 11.57 -1.22
C TYR A 113 -5.79 11.24 -0.19
N ARG A 114 -6.09 12.18 0.71
CA ARG A 114 -7.08 11.97 1.76
C ARG A 114 -8.48 11.76 1.18
N THR A 115 -8.92 12.62 0.26
CA THR A 115 -10.23 12.50 -0.40
C THR A 115 -10.36 11.19 -1.17
N MET A 116 -9.34 10.79 -1.90
CA MET A 116 -9.30 9.53 -2.64
C MET A 116 -9.44 8.31 -1.70
N LEU A 117 -8.66 8.28 -0.62
CA LEU A 117 -8.70 7.20 0.37
C LEU A 117 -10.05 7.13 1.10
N GLN A 118 -10.63 8.30 1.45
CA GLN A 118 -11.97 8.36 2.08
C GLN A 118 -13.05 7.79 1.15
N LYS A 119 -13.01 8.08 -0.15
CA LYS A 119 -13.94 7.50 -1.13
C LYS A 119 -13.84 5.97 -1.18
N TRP A 120 -12.64 5.40 -1.26
CA TRP A 120 -12.45 3.96 -1.22
C TRP A 120 -12.99 3.33 0.07
N ARG A 121 -12.70 3.95 1.21
CA ARG A 121 -13.23 3.50 2.50
C ARG A 121 -14.74 3.50 2.56
N ALA A 122 -15.39 4.57 2.08
CA ALA A 122 -16.86 4.67 2.07
C ALA A 122 -17.51 3.49 1.36
N HIS A 123 -16.83 2.89 0.38
CA HIS A 123 -17.28 1.71 -0.35
C HIS A 123 -16.74 0.37 0.20
N GLY A 124 -16.14 0.38 1.40
CA GLY A 124 -15.73 -0.83 2.13
C GLY A 124 -14.50 -1.56 1.57
N ALA A 125 -13.72 -0.91 0.73
CA ALA A 125 -12.43 -1.43 0.28
C ALA A 125 -11.38 -1.27 1.38
N ILE A 126 -10.50 -2.26 1.55
CA ILE A 126 -9.26 -2.16 2.31
C ILE A 126 -8.25 -1.41 1.44
N THR A 127 -7.76 -0.29 1.94
CA THR A 127 -6.80 0.55 1.24
C THR A 127 -5.38 0.11 1.56
N CYS A 128 -4.63 -0.25 0.53
CA CYS A 128 -3.20 -0.53 0.60
C CYS A 128 -2.46 0.53 -0.21
N ALA A 129 -1.36 1.07 0.29
CA ALA A 129 -0.54 1.99 -0.47
C ALA A 129 0.93 1.58 -0.43
N GLY A 130 1.63 1.78 -1.56
CA GLY A 130 3.07 1.65 -1.66
C GLY A 130 3.76 2.97 -1.31
N TYR A 131 4.77 2.93 -0.45
CA TYR A 131 5.59 4.07 -0.07
C TYR A 131 7.07 3.71 -0.21
N ILE A 132 7.82 4.55 -0.91
CA ILE A 132 9.23 4.33 -1.20
C ILE A 132 10.08 5.17 -0.27
N ILE A 133 11.06 4.55 0.36
CA ILE A 133 12.05 5.16 1.26
C ILE A 133 13.42 5.18 0.57
N GLY A 134 14.08 6.34 0.62
CA GLY A 134 15.42 6.52 0.09
C GLY A 134 15.50 7.42 -1.13
N PHE A 135 14.53 8.32 -1.32
CA PHE A 135 14.69 9.42 -2.27
C PHE A 135 15.90 10.29 -1.86
N PRO A 136 16.63 10.89 -2.83
CA PRO A 136 17.85 11.64 -2.53
C PRO A 136 17.68 12.77 -1.49
N GLY A 137 16.45 13.25 -1.28
CA GLY A 137 16.12 14.25 -0.26
C GLY A 137 15.89 13.69 1.14
N ASP A 138 15.68 12.39 1.30
CA ASP A 138 15.30 11.76 2.56
C ASP A 138 16.41 11.84 3.62
N THR A 139 15.98 11.91 4.88
CA THR A 139 16.77 11.63 6.08
C THR A 139 15.96 10.70 6.97
N LYS A 140 16.58 10.07 7.93
CA LYS A 140 15.89 9.20 8.89
C LYS A 140 14.73 9.94 9.59
N GLU A 141 14.97 11.18 10.00
CA GLU A 141 13.95 12.02 10.66
C GLU A 141 12.80 12.36 9.72
N SER A 142 13.08 12.70 8.45
CA SER A 142 12.03 13.03 7.48
C SER A 142 11.16 11.80 7.18
N VAL A 143 11.76 10.63 7.01
CA VAL A 143 11.02 9.38 6.80
C VAL A 143 10.09 9.07 7.97
N LEU A 144 10.60 9.14 9.22
CA LEU A 144 9.78 8.82 10.38
C LEU A 144 8.65 9.84 10.59
N ARG A 145 8.91 11.12 10.33
CA ARG A 145 7.89 12.17 10.34
C ARG A 145 6.79 11.90 9.30
N ASP A 146 7.17 11.52 8.09
CA ASP A 146 6.22 11.21 7.02
C ASP A 146 5.34 10.01 7.39
N ILE A 147 5.91 8.97 8.04
CA ILE A 147 5.13 7.85 8.56
C ILE A 147 4.11 8.30 9.61
N GLU A 148 4.48 9.20 10.54
CA GLU A 148 3.53 9.74 11.52
C GLU A 148 2.42 10.57 10.87
N ILE A 149 2.72 11.37 9.85
CA ILE A 149 1.71 12.08 9.06
C ILE A 149 0.75 11.10 8.39
N ILE A 150 1.27 10.07 7.71
CA ILE A 150 0.45 9.03 7.07
C ILE A 150 -0.48 8.36 8.09
N LYS A 151 0.03 7.99 9.26
CA LYS A 151 -0.75 7.35 10.33
C LYS A 151 -1.89 8.22 10.85
N ASN A 152 -1.65 9.52 11.00
CA ASN A 152 -2.56 10.43 11.67
C ASN A 152 -3.54 11.14 10.72
N GLU A 153 -3.12 11.40 9.49
CA GLU A 153 -3.85 12.26 8.56
C GLU A 153 -4.45 11.51 7.36
N LEU A 154 -3.95 10.31 7.04
CA LEU A 154 -4.47 9.52 5.93
C LEU A 154 -5.23 8.29 6.43
N PRO A 155 -6.45 8.03 5.95
CA PRO A 155 -7.25 6.86 6.35
C PRO A 155 -6.79 5.60 5.61
N LEU A 156 -5.51 5.26 5.74
CA LEU A 156 -4.89 4.11 5.12
C LEU A 156 -4.93 2.90 6.06
N ASP A 157 -5.28 1.73 5.51
CA ASP A 157 -5.34 0.49 6.30
C ASP A 157 -3.99 -0.25 6.29
N ILE A 158 -3.31 -0.30 5.15
CA ILE A 158 -2.06 -1.04 4.93
C ILE A 158 -1.06 -0.14 4.21
N LEU A 159 0.16 -0.11 4.71
CA LEU A 159 1.28 0.59 4.08
C LEU A 159 2.37 -0.42 3.71
N GLU A 160 2.68 -0.53 2.45
CA GLU A 160 3.78 -1.34 1.94
C GLU A 160 5.00 -0.44 1.74
N LEU A 161 6.08 -0.73 2.46
CA LEU A 161 7.30 0.07 2.41
C LEU A 161 8.33 -0.62 1.52
N PHE A 162 8.95 0.16 0.65
CA PHE A 162 9.96 -0.31 -0.29
C PHE A 162 11.23 0.52 -0.17
N HIS A 163 12.38 -0.13 -0.28
CA HIS A 163 13.62 0.60 -0.58
C HIS A 163 13.58 1.15 -2.01
N LEU A 164 14.06 2.38 -2.19
CA LEU A 164 14.31 2.89 -3.55
C LEU A 164 15.38 2.03 -4.21
N THR A 165 14.95 1.18 -5.11
CA THR A 165 15.80 0.16 -5.76
C THR A 165 15.98 0.49 -7.23
N PRO A 166 17.21 0.71 -7.70
CA PRO A 166 17.52 0.86 -9.11
C PRO A 166 17.39 -0.50 -9.82
N LEU A 167 16.16 -0.86 -10.21
CA LEU A 167 15.88 -2.17 -10.81
C LEU A 167 16.66 -2.37 -12.11
N PRO A 168 17.28 -3.54 -12.34
CA PRO A 168 18.05 -3.82 -13.54
C PRO A 168 17.28 -3.48 -14.83
N GLY A 169 17.91 -2.66 -15.67
CA GLY A 169 17.32 -2.18 -16.91
C GLY A 169 16.44 -0.91 -16.79
N SER A 170 16.20 -0.38 -15.58
CA SER A 170 15.58 0.93 -15.38
C SER A 170 16.51 2.08 -15.81
N GLU A 171 15.95 3.29 -15.93
CA GLU A 171 16.74 4.50 -16.21
C GLU A 171 17.74 4.77 -15.07
N ASP A 172 17.27 4.67 -13.83
CA ASP A 172 18.11 4.91 -12.64
C ASP A 172 19.27 3.91 -12.54
N HIS A 173 19.01 2.63 -12.83
CA HIS A 173 20.07 1.62 -12.87
C HIS A 173 21.15 1.95 -13.93
N LYS A 174 20.74 2.42 -15.11
CA LYS A 174 21.66 2.81 -16.18
C LYS A 174 22.49 4.04 -15.80
N ILE A 175 21.87 5.04 -15.16
CA ILE A 175 22.54 6.25 -14.70
C ILE A 175 23.62 5.88 -13.66
N LEU A 176 23.25 5.09 -12.64
CA LEU A 176 24.19 4.66 -11.60
C LEU A 176 25.36 3.84 -12.20
N LEU A 177 25.07 2.95 -13.15
CA LEU A 177 26.10 2.17 -13.85
C LEU A 177 27.06 3.09 -14.65
N GLN A 178 26.54 4.10 -15.32
CA GLN A 178 27.35 5.07 -16.07
C GLN A 178 28.21 5.97 -15.19
N GLN A 179 27.78 6.18 -13.93
CA GLN A 179 28.50 6.96 -12.92
C GLN A 179 29.49 6.10 -12.12
N ASP A 180 29.63 4.81 -12.46
CA ASP A 180 30.40 3.84 -11.67
C ASP A 180 30.02 3.84 -10.17
N ALA A 181 28.75 4.13 -9.89
CA ALA A 181 28.23 4.14 -8.53
C ALA A 181 28.07 2.69 -8.02
N TRP A 182 28.38 2.50 -6.74
CA TRP A 182 28.27 1.18 -6.14
C TRP A 182 26.81 0.69 -6.15
N MET A 183 26.62 -0.53 -6.63
CA MET A 183 25.39 -1.31 -6.52
C MET A 183 25.71 -2.72 -6.06
N ASP A 184 24.85 -3.31 -5.21
CA ASP A 184 25.06 -4.67 -4.72
C ASP A 184 25.09 -5.67 -5.89
N PRO A 185 26.17 -6.48 -6.04
CA PRO A 185 26.28 -7.43 -7.13
C PRO A 185 25.33 -8.64 -7.01
N ASP A 186 24.74 -8.87 -5.83
CA ASP A 186 23.79 -9.96 -5.62
C ASP A 186 22.37 -9.55 -6.08
N LEU A 187 22.01 -9.96 -7.28
CA LEU A 187 20.70 -9.64 -7.87
C LEU A 187 19.51 -10.20 -7.06
N ASN A 188 19.72 -11.16 -6.15
CA ASN A 188 18.65 -11.63 -5.27
C ASN A 188 18.24 -10.61 -4.21
N LYS A 189 19.03 -9.57 -3.99
CA LYS A 189 18.70 -8.47 -3.08
C LYS A 189 17.88 -7.35 -3.73
N TYR A 190 17.64 -7.41 -5.05
CA TYR A 190 16.81 -6.41 -5.74
C TYR A 190 15.31 -6.72 -5.56
N ASP A 191 14.95 -7.10 -4.35
CA ASP A 191 13.62 -7.54 -3.91
C ASP A 191 12.79 -6.41 -3.26
N LEU A 192 13.26 -5.16 -3.35
CA LEU A 192 12.64 -3.96 -2.76
C LEU A 192 12.67 -3.92 -1.20
N TYR A 193 13.19 -4.97 -0.56
CA TYR A 193 13.34 -5.08 0.89
C TYR A 193 14.77 -4.84 1.35
N HIS A 194 15.75 -5.15 0.51
CA HIS A 194 17.15 -4.92 0.77
C HIS A 194 17.64 -3.62 0.12
N ARG A 195 18.56 -2.94 0.79
CA ARG A 195 19.30 -1.82 0.21
C ARG A 195 20.34 -2.36 -0.78
N VAL A 196 20.35 -1.81 -1.99
CA VAL A 196 21.26 -2.23 -3.07
C VAL A 196 22.08 -1.09 -3.69
N ALA A 197 22.04 0.10 -3.09
CA ALA A 197 22.83 1.26 -3.49
C ALA A 197 23.16 2.09 -2.25
N HIS A 198 24.04 3.08 -2.39
CA HIS A 198 24.30 4.07 -1.34
C HIS A 198 23.30 5.23 -1.43
N HIS A 199 23.02 5.86 -0.29
CA HIS A 199 22.18 7.05 -0.22
C HIS A 199 23.03 8.32 -0.08
N PRO A 200 22.68 9.45 -0.76
CA PRO A 200 23.52 10.65 -0.74
C PRO A 200 23.57 11.40 0.61
N LYS A 201 22.59 11.17 1.50
CA LYS A 201 22.49 11.88 2.79
C LYS A 201 22.47 10.98 4.01
N MET A 202 22.14 9.71 3.87
CA MET A 202 22.13 8.74 4.96
C MET A 202 23.28 7.76 4.77
N SER A 203 23.95 7.38 5.84
CA SER A 203 24.81 6.20 5.82
C SER A 203 23.96 4.95 5.54
N ASP A 204 24.60 3.88 5.11
CA ASP A 204 23.94 2.60 4.83
C ASP A 204 23.12 2.09 6.04
N GLY A 205 23.74 2.20 7.23
CA GLY A 205 23.08 1.82 8.49
C GLY A 205 21.88 2.70 8.82
N GLU A 206 21.97 4.01 8.66
CA GLU A 206 20.86 4.94 8.91
C GLU A 206 19.68 4.68 7.97
N TRP A 207 19.95 4.38 6.69
CA TRP A 207 18.89 4.06 5.75
C TRP A 207 18.16 2.75 6.10
N GLU A 208 18.91 1.70 6.45
CA GLU A 208 18.34 0.43 6.92
C GLU A 208 17.56 0.61 8.24
N GLU A 209 18.08 1.41 9.18
CA GLU A 209 17.37 1.73 10.43
C GLU A 209 16.09 2.53 10.18
N ALA A 210 16.12 3.53 9.29
CA ALA A 210 14.95 4.30 8.90
C ALA A 210 13.85 3.40 8.33
N TYR A 211 14.23 2.48 7.45
CA TYR A 211 13.32 1.50 6.85
C TYR A 211 12.69 0.57 7.90
N LYS A 212 13.51 -0.02 8.78
CA LYS A 212 13.02 -0.89 9.86
C LYS A 212 12.13 -0.14 10.85
N ALA A 213 12.52 1.07 11.23
CA ALA A 213 11.75 1.90 12.14
C ALA A 213 10.39 2.32 11.54
N ALA A 214 10.34 2.61 10.23
CA ALA A 214 9.10 2.89 9.53
C ALA A 214 8.12 1.72 9.60
N TRP A 215 8.56 0.48 9.33
CA TRP A 215 7.76 -0.73 9.51
C TRP A 215 7.27 -0.90 10.95
N GLN A 216 8.15 -0.72 11.94
CA GLN A 216 7.81 -0.86 13.36
C GLN A 216 6.80 0.19 13.81
N SER A 217 6.93 1.44 13.35
CA SER A 217 6.01 2.53 13.67
C SER A 217 4.62 2.27 13.10
N PHE A 218 4.50 2.00 11.79
CA PHE A 218 3.21 1.81 11.15
C PHE A 218 2.48 0.57 11.69
N TYR A 219 3.18 -0.54 11.91
CA TYR A 219 2.61 -1.78 12.44
C TYR A 219 2.73 -1.92 13.96
N SER A 220 2.85 -0.79 14.69
CA SER A 220 2.72 -0.78 16.16
C SER A 220 1.31 -1.21 16.59
N PHE A 221 1.18 -1.79 17.80
CA PHE A 221 -0.14 -2.20 18.27
C PHE A 221 -1.09 -1.03 18.49
N ASP A 222 -0.57 0.16 18.80
CA ASP A 222 -1.37 1.36 18.97
C ASP A 222 -1.94 1.83 17.64
N HIS A 223 -1.13 1.83 16.57
CA HIS A 223 -1.64 2.17 15.24
C HIS A 223 -2.57 1.07 14.69
N ILE A 224 -2.28 -0.22 14.93
CA ILE A 224 -3.22 -1.31 14.61
C ILE A 224 -4.58 -1.07 15.29
N ARG A 225 -4.61 -0.65 16.57
CA ARG A 225 -5.84 -0.27 17.26
C ARG A 225 -6.57 0.86 16.55
N THR A 226 -5.86 1.91 16.16
CA THR A 226 -6.42 3.06 15.41
C THR A 226 -7.05 2.62 14.10
N VAL A 227 -6.33 1.83 13.27
CA VAL A 227 -6.86 1.32 12.00
C VAL A 227 -8.10 0.46 12.22
N LEU A 228 -8.11 -0.39 13.26
CA LEU A 228 -9.27 -1.21 13.59
C LEU A 228 -10.47 -0.38 14.07
N ARG A 229 -10.26 0.69 14.85
CA ARG A 229 -11.32 1.64 15.24
C ARG A 229 -11.90 2.32 14.00
N ARG A 230 -11.06 2.80 13.09
CA ARG A 230 -11.48 3.34 11.79
C ARG A 230 -12.30 2.32 11.00
N ALA A 231 -11.83 1.08 10.90
CA ALA A 231 -12.53 0.01 10.19
C ALA A 231 -13.88 -0.34 10.86
N ALA A 232 -13.95 -0.32 12.20
CA ALA A 232 -15.17 -0.64 12.95
C ALA A 232 -16.21 0.50 12.92
N ALA A 233 -15.79 1.75 12.79
CA ALA A 233 -16.66 2.90 12.62
C ALA A 233 -17.35 2.92 11.25
N ASN A 234 -16.68 2.41 10.22
CA ASN A 234 -17.25 2.35 8.88
C ASN A 234 -18.34 1.25 8.80
N PRO A 235 -19.59 1.57 8.39
CA PRO A 235 -20.65 0.57 8.23
C PRO A 235 -20.30 -0.59 7.29
N GLN A 236 -19.51 -0.33 6.26
CA GLN A 236 -19.02 -1.33 5.30
C GLN A 236 -17.64 -1.91 5.66
N GLY A 237 -17.05 -1.45 6.75
CA GLY A 237 -15.73 -1.86 7.18
C GLY A 237 -15.67 -3.33 7.63
N ARG A 238 -14.45 -3.90 7.57
CA ARG A 238 -14.19 -5.32 7.84
C ARG A 238 -13.04 -5.49 8.82
N PRO A 239 -13.21 -5.11 10.09
CA PRO A 239 -12.11 -5.06 11.04
C PRO A 239 -11.38 -6.40 11.20
N GLN A 240 -12.06 -7.56 11.11
CA GLN A 240 -11.42 -8.87 11.18
C GLN A 240 -10.49 -9.13 9.99
N THR A 241 -10.96 -8.81 8.78
CA THR A 241 -10.13 -8.98 7.56
C THR A 241 -8.96 -8.00 7.55
N THR A 242 -9.21 -6.75 7.97
CA THR A 242 -8.17 -5.73 8.12
C THR A 242 -7.11 -6.17 9.11
N LEU A 243 -7.52 -6.68 10.30
CA LEU A 243 -6.59 -7.23 11.28
C LEU A 243 -5.74 -8.37 10.71
N SER A 244 -6.37 -9.33 10.03
CA SER A 244 -5.65 -10.46 9.42
C SER A 244 -4.56 -9.99 8.47
N THR A 245 -4.83 -8.93 7.67
CA THR A 245 -3.83 -8.35 6.77
C THR A 245 -2.73 -7.62 7.53
N LEU A 246 -3.09 -6.78 8.52
CA LEU A 246 -2.12 -6.07 9.36
C LEU A 246 -1.17 -7.04 10.07
N LEU A 247 -1.71 -8.14 10.59
CA LEU A 247 -0.90 -9.16 11.26
C LEU A 247 0.05 -9.87 10.28
N TRP A 248 -0.39 -10.16 9.06
CA TRP A 248 0.49 -10.71 8.04
C TRP A 248 1.71 -9.82 7.83
N PHE A 249 1.48 -8.52 7.60
CA PHE A 249 2.55 -7.55 7.38
C PHE A 249 3.47 -7.44 8.59
N LYS A 250 2.90 -7.31 9.79
CA LYS A 250 3.68 -7.26 11.03
C LYS A 250 4.56 -8.50 11.24
N LEU A 251 4.01 -9.69 11.03
CA LEU A 251 4.73 -10.93 11.29
C LEU A 251 5.85 -11.18 10.29
N MET A 252 5.63 -10.87 9.00
CA MET A 252 6.64 -11.05 7.97
C MET A 252 7.85 -10.15 8.19
N THR A 253 7.62 -8.89 8.51
CA THR A 253 8.71 -7.92 8.73
C THR A 253 9.37 -8.06 10.10
N SER A 254 8.63 -8.49 11.14
CA SER A 254 9.18 -8.57 12.49
C SER A 254 9.85 -9.91 12.81
N PHE A 255 9.46 -11.03 12.17
CA PHE A 255 9.91 -12.37 12.57
C PHE A 255 10.44 -13.22 11.42
N GLU A 256 10.00 -12.98 10.19
CA GLU A 256 10.53 -13.69 9.03
C GLU A 256 11.63 -12.90 8.31
N ASP A 257 11.75 -11.60 8.61
CA ASP A 257 12.71 -10.68 8.02
C ASP A 257 12.66 -10.70 6.48
N VAL A 258 11.44 -10.55 5.97
CA VAL A 258 11.17 -10.52 4.53
C VAL A 258 10.06 -9.54 4.21
N HIS A 259 10.02 -9.06 2.98
CA HIS A 259 8.90 -8.26 2.51
C HIS A 259 7.61 -9.10 2.52
N PRO A 260 6.46 -8.56 2.98
CA PRO A 260 5.20 -9.30 3.08
C PRO A 260 4.70 -9.94 1.77
N LEU A 261 5.06 -9.37 0.62
CA LEU A 261 4.73 -9.93 -0.70
C LEU A 261 5.50 -11.23 -1.00
N GLU A 262 6.67 -11.42 -0.38
CA GLU A 262 7.52 -12.61 -0.52
C GLU A 262 7.38 -13.55 0.68
N GLY A 263 6.52 -13.18 1.63
CA GLY A 263 6.40 -13.84 2.92
C GLY A 263 5.75 -15.20 2.85
N GLY A 264 6.08 -16.02 3.83
CA GLY A 264 5.47 -17.31 4.12
C GLY A 264 5.71 -17.65 5.58
N ALA A 265 4.62 -17.88 6.34
CA ALA A 265 4.73 -18.25 7.74
C ALA A 265 5.46 -19.59 7.89
N PHE A 266 6.41 -19.65 8.82
CA PHE A 266 7.23 -20.84 9.04
C PHE A 266 7.93 -21.34 7.79
N ARG A 267 8.66 -20.45 7.12
CA ARG A 267 9.41 -20.78 5.89
C ARG A 267 10.19 -22.10 6.07
N ARG A 268 9.91 -23.03 5.18
CA ARG A 268 10.51 -24.36 5.19
C ARG A 268 12.00 -24.24 4.88
N LYS A 269 12.85 -24.79 5.76
CA LYS A 269 14.28 -24.93 5.50
C LYS A 269 14.59 -26.39 5.22
N SER A 270 15.34 -26.63 4.17
CA SER A 270 15.87 -27.96 3.88
C SER A 270 17.36 -27.98 4.16
N ARG A 271 17.82 -29.01 4.84
CA ARG A 271 19.24 -29.21 5.11
C ARG A 271 20.09 -29.31 3.81
N ARG A 272 19.45 -29.77 2.73
CA ARG A 272 20.07 -29.94 1.42
C ARG A 272 20.05 -28.69 0.55
N ASP A 273 19.20 -27.70 0.86
CA ASP A 273 19.15 -26.43 0.15
C ASP A 273 20.35 -25.58 0.54
N ARG A 274 21.39 -25.65 -0.25
CA ARG A 274 22.66 -24.96 -0.07
C ARG A 274 23.08 -24.25 -1.35
N ARG A 275 23.79 -23.14 -1.19
CA ARG A 275 24.53 -22.56 -2.32
C ARG A 275 25.56 -23.57 -2.80
N TYR A 276 25.79 -23.58 -4.10
CA TYR A 276 26.80 -24.46 -4.69
C TYR A 276 28.16 -24.32 -3.96
N GLY A 277 28.83 -25.45 -3.68
CA GLY A 277 30.09 -25.47 -2.96
C GLY A 277 30.00 -25.40 -1.43
N MET A 278 28.83 -25.16 -0.83
CA MET A 278 28.69 -25.15 0.62
C MET A 278 28.42 -26.54 1.20
N PRO A 279 29.10 -26.91 2.32
CA PRO A 279 28.93 -28.21 2.94
C PRO A 279 27.50 -28.40 3.51
N ILE A 280 27.01 -29.64 3.48
CA ILE A 280 25.77 -29.99 4.12
C ILE A 280 26.00 -30.10 5.64
N GLU A 281 25.28 -29.31 6.41
CA GLU A 281 25.34 -29.32 7.87
C GLU A 281 24.92 -30.70 8.44
N SER A 282 25.53 -31.09 9.56
CA SER A 282 25.14 -32.33 10.28
C SER A 282 23.65 -32.30 10.65
N ALA A 283 22.97 -33.44 10.48
CA ALA A 283 21.56 -33.57 10.86
C ALA A 283 21.35 -33.32 12.37
N LEU A 284 22.31 -33.75 13.20
CA LEU A 284 22.28 -33.60 14.67
C LEU A 284 22.37 -32.13 15.12
N VAL A 285 22.89 -31.24 14.26
CA VAL A 285 22.96 -29.80 14.54
C VAL A 285 21.79 -29.08 13.88
N PHE A 286 21.51 -29.41 12.61
CA PHE A 286 20.46 -28.75 11.84
C PHE A 286 19.07 -28.88 12.44
N TYR A 287 18.63 -30.12 12.73
CA TYR A 287 17.24 -30.33 13.16
C TYR A 287 16.92 -29.77 14.54
N PRO A 288 17.75 -29.94 15.59
CA PRO A 288 17.48 -29.30 16.88
C PRO A 288 17.40 -27.78 16.78
N ARG A 289 18.34 -27.15 16.05
CA ARG A 289 18.31 -25.70 15.81
C ARG A 289 17.03 -25.27 15.07
N TYR A 290 16.69 -25.97 13.99
CA TYR A 290 15.52 -25.65 13.19
C TYR A 290 14.21 -25.80 13.96
N LEU A 291 14.07 -26.85 14.76
CA LEU A 291 12.90 -27.06 15.64
C LEU A 291 12.81 -25.99 16.74
N GLY A 292 13.96 -25.61 17.33
CA GLY A 292 14.04 -24.50 18.27
C GLY A 292 13.59 -23.17 17.63
N GLU A 293 14.07 -22.84 16.42
CA GLU A 293 13.62 -21.67 15.67
C GLU A 293 12.11 -21.66 15.41
N ILE A 294 11.53 -22.81 15.00
CA ILE A 294 10.09 -22.96 14.81
C ILE A 294 9.34 -22.75 16.12
N GLY A 295 9.81 -23.35 17.22
CA GLY A 295 9.18 -23.19 18.55
C GLY A 295 9.14 -21.74 19.01
N VAL A 296 10.27 -21.01 18.89
CA VAL A 296 10.35 -19.59 19.22
C VAL A 296 9.44 -18.76 18.31
N LYS A 297 9.42 -19.03 17.01
CA LYS A 297 8.52 -18.33 16.07
C LYS A 297 7.06 -18.60 16.41
N ALA A 298 6.68 -19.85 16.65
CA ALA A 298 5.31 -20.23 17.03
C ALA A 298 4.83 -19.48 18.27
N TRP A 299 5.69 -19.39 19.31
CA TRP A 299 5.38 -18.63 20.51
C TRP A 299 5.22 -17.13 20.22
N ARG A 300 6.10 -16.53 19.44
CA ARG A 300 6.02 -15.13 19.02
C ARG A 300 4.74 -14.84 18.21
N TYR A 301 4.41 -15.70 17.24
CA TYR A 301 3.17 -15.60 16.48
C TYR A 301 1.95 -15.65 17.38
N TRP A 302 1.89 -16.66 18.27
CA TRP A 302 0.81 -16.80 19.24
C TRP A 302 0.65 -15.57 20.13
N SER A 303 1.75 -15.02 20.65
CA SER A 303 1.71 -13.83 21.50
C SER A 303 1.14 -12.60 20.77
N VAL A 304 1.55 -12.41 19.52
CA VAL A 304 1.04 -11.33 18.66
C VAL A 304 -0.43 -11.53 18.36
N TYR A 305 -0.84 -12.73 17.94
CA TYR A 305 -2.26 -13.04 17.68
C TYR A 305 -3.13 -12.85 18.90
N ARG A 306 -2.66 -13.30 20.07
CA ARG A 306 -3.37 -13.13 21.34
C ARG A 306 -3.56 -11.66 21.69
N ARG A 307 -2.50 -10.83 21.58
CA ARG A 307 -2.57 -9.40 21.86
C ARG A 307 -3.50 -8.68 20.86
N ALA A 308 -3.34 -8.95 19.59
CA ALA A 308 -4.18 -8.37 18.55
C ALA A 308 -5.65 -8.78 18.65
N GLY A 309 -5.91 -10.04 19.02
CA GLY A 309 -7.27 -10.51 19.28
C GLY A 309 -7.95 -9.83 20.47
N LYS A 310 -7.19 -9.47 21.53
CA LYS A 310 -7.70 -8.63 22.61
C LYS A 310 -8.07 -7.23 22.10
N ILE A 311 -7.17 -6.59 21.36
CA ILE A 311 -7.42 -5.26 20.76
C ILE A 311 -8.69 -5.30 19.89
N LEU A 312 -8.84 -6.29 19.04
CA LEU A 312 -10.04 -6.42 18.19
C LEU A 312 -11.32 -6.54 19.04
N LYS A 313 -11.30 -7.37 20.09
CA LYS A 313 -12.44 -7.53 21.00
C LYS A 313 -12.79 -6.22 21.71
N GLU A 314 -11.79 -5.48 22.19
CA GLU A 314 -11.97 -4.15 22.80
C GLU A 314 -12.61 -3.17 21.82
N VAL A 315 -12.07 -3.07 20.61
CA VAL A 315 -12.60 -2.19 19.56
C VAL A 315 -14.04 -2.53 19.18
N LEU A 316 -14.36 -3.82 19.03
CA LEU A 316 -15.72 -4.24 18.66
C LEU A 316 -16.76 -4.06 19.79
N ARG A 317 -16.32 -4.03 21.05
CA ARG A 317 -17.16 -3.82 22.23
C ARG A 317 -17.23 -2.36 22.67
N ALA A 318 -16.39 -1.50 22.12
CA ALA A 318 -16.33 -0.10 22.50
C ALA A 318 -17.70 0.58 22.28
N PRO A 319 -18.23 1.33 23.29
CA PRO A 319 -19.51 2.02 23.17
C PRO A 319 -19.54 3.03 22.01
N ASP A 320 -18.42 3.70 21.81
CA ASP A 320 -18.20 4.72 20.76
C ASP A 320 -17.80 4.12 19.40
N ARG A 321 -17.92 2.80 19.22
CA ARG A 321 -17.45 2.12 18.01
C ARG A 321 -17.94 2.76 16.72
N ARG A 322 -19.21 3.16 16.67
CA ARG A 322 -19.82 3.73 15.45
C ARG A 322 -19.64 5.23 15.32
N SER A 323 -19.41 5.92 16.42
CA SER A 323 -19.19 7.38 16.46
C SER A 323 -17.70 7.75 16.50
N TYR A 324 -16.79 6.76 16.48
CA TYR A 324 -15.37 7.05 16.46
C TYR A 324 -15.00 7.87 15.23
N ALA A 325 -14.32 8.96 15.48
CA ALA A 325 -13.75 9.85 14.49
C ALA A 325 -12.32 10.24 14.89
N ASP A 326 -11.47 10.42 13.93
CA ASP A 326 -10.15 11.02 14.05
C ASP A 326 -9.88 11.88 12.81
N LEU A 327 -8.77 12.62 12.84
CA LEU A 327 -8.42 13.57 11.79
C LEU A 327 -8.47 12.96 10.39
N SER A 328 -8.03 11.70 10.23
CA SER A 328 -7.95 11.05 8.91
C SER A 328 -9.31 10.71 8.30
N ILE A 329 -10.31 10.35 9.13
CA ILE A 329 -11.64 9.92 8.67
C ILE A 329 -12.72 10.99 8.78
N MET A 330 -12.43 12.12 9.43
CA MET A 330 -13.34 13.26 9.45
C MET A 330 -13.50 13.84 8.03
N PRO A 331 -14.66 14.43 7.71
CA PRO A 331 -14.82 15.17 6.46
C PRO A 331 -13.74 16.24 6.30
N PRO A 332 -13.33 16.59 5.06
CA PRO A 332 -12.45 17.70 4.81
C PRO A 332 -13.01 18.98 5.43
N LEU A 333 -12.16 19.74 6.14
CA LEU A 333 -12.52 21.03 6.76
C LEU A 333 -12.10 22.17 5.83
N GLU A 334 -12.76 23.31 5.91
CA GLU A 334 -12.40 24.49 5.12
C GLU A 334 -10.96 24.94 5.37
N ASP A 335 -10.48 24.82 6.62
CA ASP A 335 -9.13 25.15 7.06
C ASP A 335 -8.19 23.90 7.12
N GLU A 336 -8.58 22.79 6.54
CA GLU A 336 -7.80 21.52 6.53
C GLU A 336 -6.36 21.73 6.08
N PHE A 337 -6.18 22.56 5.04
CA PHE A 337 -4.87 22.81 4.47
C PHE A 337 -3.91 23.52 5.42
N ASP A 338 -4.42 24.29 6.36
CA ASP A 338 -3.61 24.99 7.35
C ASP A 338 -3.32 24.14 8.59
N ARG A 339 -4.06 23.05 8.79
CA ARG A 339 -3.94 22.16 9.95
C ARG A 339 -3.14 20.89 9.69
N LEU A 340 -3.14 20.37 8.45
CA LEU A 340 -2.49 19.10 8.16
C LEU A 340 -1.00 19.27 7.93
N GLY A 341 -0.18 18.48 8.64
CA GLY A 341 1.26 18.39 8.46
C GLY A 341 1.64 17.94 7.04
N LEU A 342 0.75 17.17 6.37
CA LEU A 342 0.88 16.81 4.97
C LEU A 342 1.17 17.98 4.02
N TYR A 343 0.65 19.18 4.34
CA TYR A 343 0.80 20.35 3.48
C TYR A 343 1.85 21.34 3.99
N GLN A 344 2.20 21.33 5.28
CA GLN A 344 2.98 22.39 5.90
C GLN A 344 4.47 22.08 6.04
N GLN A 345 4.87 20.81 5.94
CA GLN A 345 6.21 20.38 6.35
C GLN A 345 7.27 20.44 5.26
N THR A 346 6.90 20.73 4.02
CA THR A 346 7.84 20.83 2.90
C THR A 346 7.57 22.06 2.05
N ARG A 347 8.65 22.62 1.46
CA ARG A 347 8.51 23.72 0.48
C ARG A 347 7.60 23.34 -0.68
N GLY A 348 7.71 22.09 -1.17
CA GLY A 348 6.85 21.57 -2.23
C GLY A 348 5.39 21.40 -1.79
N GLY A 349 5.14 21.09 -0.52
CA GLY A 349 3.78 21.05 0.06
C GLY A 349 3.11 22.41 0.02
N ALA A 350 3.81 23.48 0.42
CA ALA A 350 3.30 24.84 0.34
C ALA A 350 2.99 25.27 -1.11
N VAL A 351 3.87 24.94 -2.07
CA VAL A 351 3.65 25.22 -3.49
C VAL A 351 2.45 24.44 -4.04
N ALA A 352 2.31 23.16 -3.67
CA ALA A 352 1.17 22.34 -4.09
C ALA A 352 -0.16 22.89 -3.57
N LEU A 353 -0.16 23.39 -2.34
CA LEU A 353 -1.32 24.03 -1.71
C LEU A 353 -1.71 25.33 -2.42
N GLU A 354 -0.75 26.22 -2.68
CA GLU A 354 -1.00 27.46 -3.40
C GLU A 354 -1.59 27.20 -4.79
N ARG A 355 -1.03 26.23 -5.50
CA ARG A 355 -1.56 25.81 -6.81
C ARG A 355 -3.01 25.31 -6.72
N LYS A 356 -3.33 24.52 -5.70
CA LYS A 356 -4.69 24.03 -5.50
C LYS A 356 -5.64 25.18 -5.21
N ARG A 357 -5.30 26.11 -4.33
CA ARG A 357 -6.10 27.29 -4.03
C ARG A 357 -6.41 28.11 -5.31
N ARG A 358 -5.43 28.26 -6.20
CA ARG A 358 -5.63 28.91 -7.51
C ARG A 358 -6.57 28.10 -8.42
N GLU A 359 -6.42 26.78 -8.50
CA GLU A 359 -7.29 25.91 -9.28
C GLU A 359 -8.75 25.97 -8.78
N ASP A 360 -8.95 25.98 -7.46
CA ASP A 360 -10.29 26.05 -6.83
C ASP A 360 -10.94 27.42 -7.06
N ALA A 361 -10.19 28.52 -6.94
CA ALA A 361 -10.67 29.88 -7.22
C ALA A 361 -11.10 30.05 -8.67
N LEU A 362 -10.34 29.49 -9.62
CA LEU A 362 -10.69 29.51 -11.05
C LEU A 362 -11.98 28.74 -11.33
N ARG A 363 -12.20 27.61 -10.65
CA ARG A 363 -13.43 26.83 -10.78
C ARG A 363 -14.65 27.52 -10.18
N ALA A 364 -14.49 28.20 -9.03
CA ALA A 364 -15.56 29.00 -8.43
C ALA A 364 -15.98 30.17 -9.31
N GLY A 365 -15.00 30.91 -9.87
CA GLY A 365 -15.29 32.00 -10.80
C GLY A 365 -15.93 31.56 -12.11
N ALA A 366 -15.59 30.35 -12.61
CA ALA A 366 -16.24 29.79 -13.80
C ALA A 366 -17.68 29.31 -13.51
N ALA A 367 -17.95 28.84 -12.30
CA ALA A 367 -19.31 28.46 -11.89
C ALA A 367 -20.24 29.67 -11.73
N ASP A 368 -19.74 30.79 -11.18
CA ASP A 368 -20.48 32.06 -11.08
C ASP A 368 -20.79 32.68 -12.45
N ALA A 369 -19.87 32.57 -13.40
CA ALA A 369 -20.05 33.07 -14.76
C ALA A 369 -21.06 32.24 -15.59
N SER A 370 -21.44 31.05 -15.15
CA SER A 370 -22.39 30.14 -15.82
C SER A 370 -23.81 30.20 -15.24
N MET A 371 -24.09 31.05 -14.24
CA MET A 371 -25.45 31.27 -13.75
C MET A 371 -26.20 32.20 -14.73
N PRO A 372 -27.35 31.80 -15.24
CA PRO A 372 -28.15 32.69 -16.07
C PRO A 372 -28.61 33.88 -15.21
N VAL A 373 -28.35 35.09 -15.72
CA VAL A 373 -28.89 36.31 -15.14
C VAL A 373 -30.42 36.21 -15.24
N SER A 374 -31.08 36.06 -14.10
CA SER A 374 -32.54 36.01 -13.97
C SER A 374 -33.17 37.36 -14.24
#